data_c8e69ab79114454d0319712c9c25d9fa
#
_entry.id   c8e69ab79114454d0319712c9c25d9fa
#
_cell.length_a   1.000
_cell.length_b   1.000
_cell.length_c   1.000
_cell.angle_alpha   90.00
_cell.angle_beta   90.00
_cell.angle_gamma   90.00
#
_symmetry.space_group_name_H-M   'P 1'
#
loop_
_entity.id
_entity.type
_entity.pdbx_description
1 polymer ?
#
loop_
_entity_poly.entity_id
_entity_poly.type
_entity_poly.pdbx_seq_one_letter_code
_entity_poly.pdbx_strand_id
1 'polypeptide(L)'
;MTKIGILSDTHAWWDDRYGEYFSNCDEIWHAGDIGSERVADGLNALKPLRAVYGNIDGQELRLRYPKTARFTVEDRRVMMTHIGGYPGRYEPSVRAELFDTRPDIFVAGHSHILKVMFDARLNCLYINPGAAGKSGFHQVRTLVRFVIDGAAVKDLEVIELAG
;
A
#
# COMPACT_ATOMS: atom_id res chain seq x y z
N MET A 1 -0.70 18.83 6.44
CA MET A 1 -1.27 18.11 5.29
C MET A 1 -0.20 17.27 4.64
N THR A 2 -0.44 15.96 4.52
CA THR A 2 0.52 15.01 3.95
C THR A 2 -0.14 14.26 2.79
N LYS A 3 0.47 14.32 1.62
CA LYS A 3 -0.04 13.66 0.41
C LYS A 3 0.64 12.32 0.24
N ILE A 4 -0.16 11.26 0.11
CA ILE A 4 0.29 9.88 0.11
C ILE A 4 0.00 9.23 -1.24
N GLY A 5 0.99 8.52 -1.77
CA GLY A 5 0.79 7.62 -2.90
C GLY A 5 0.93 6.18 -2.44
N ILE A 6 0.03 5.30 -2.86
CA ILE A 6 0.07 3.88 -2.51
C ILE A 6 0.07 3.03 -3.76
N LEU A 7 0.95 2.03 -3.78
CA LEU A 7 0.95 0.99 -4.81
C LEU A 7 1.30 -0.34 -4.20
N SER A 8 1.06 -1.42 -4.94
CA SER A 8 1.37 -2.77 -4.51
C SER A 8 1.58 -3.68 -5.71
N ASP A 9 2.21 -4.82 -5.46
CA ASP A 9 2.28 -5.90 -6.44
C ASP A 9 2.85 -5.42 -7.78
N THR A 10 4.00 -4.75 -7.71
CA THR A 10 4.74 -4.31 -8.90
C THR A 10 5.43 -5.48 -9.61
N HIS A 11 5.75 -6.55 -8.88
CA HIS A 11 6.37 -7.77 -9.41
C HIS A 11 7.54 -7.45 -10.36
N ALA A 12 8.46 -6.63 -9.89
CA ALA A 12 9.66 -6.17 -10.61
C ALA A 12 9.38 -5.28 -11.82
N TRP A 13 8.14 -4.87 -12.03
CA TRP A 13 7.79 -4.00 -13.15
C TRP A 13 7.94 -2.53 -12.78
N TRP A 14 8.82 -1.80 -13.49
CA TRP A 14 8.93 -0.36 -13.37
C TRP A 14 8.08 0.32 -14.44
N ASP A 15 7.39 1.37 -14.06
CA ASP A 15 6.61 2.21 -14.97
C ASP A 15 6.94 3.67 -14.65
N ASP A 16 7.42 4.42 -15.66
CA ASP A 16 7.77 5.83 -15.48
C ASP A 16 6.60 6.68 -14.98
N ARG A 17 5.37 6.22 -15.20
CA ARG A 17 4.18 6.90 -14.71
C ARG A 17 4.06 6.89 -13.18
N TYR A 18 4.77 5.99 -12.49
CA TYR A 18 4.83 6.07 -11.02
C TYR A 18 5.38 7.44 -10.58
N GLY A 19 6.45 7.91 -11.21
CA GLY A 19 7.00 9.24 -10.94
C GLY A 19 6.05 10.36 -11.33
N GLU A 20 5.36 10.21 -12.45
CA GLU A 20 4.41 11.20 -12.93
C GLU A 20 3.24 11.37 -11.94
N TYR A 21 2.62 10.28 -11.52
CA TYR A 21 1.45 10.33 -10.64
C TYR A 21 1.81 10.62 -9.18
N PHE A 22 3.00 10.27 -8.74
CA PHE A 22 3.42 10.49 -7.35
C PHE A 22 4.28 11.76 -7.17
N SER A 23 4.45 12.56 -8.21
CA SER A 23 5.29 13.77 -8.15
C SER A 23 4.82 14.77 -7.10
N ASN A 24 3.52 14.83 -6.84
CA ASN A 24 2.93 15.74 -5.84
C ASN A 24 2.73 15.09 -4.47
N CYS A 25 3.13 13.83 -4.31
CA CYS A 25 3.03 13.15 -3.03
C CYS A 25 4.22 13.50 -2.13
N ASP A 26 4.01 13.46 -0.84
CA ASP A 26 5.08 13.66 0.15
C ASP A 26 5.81 12.36 0.45
N GLU A 27 5.11 11.24 0.39
CA GLU A 27 5.69 9.93 0.58
C GLU A 27 4.92 8.85 -0.20
N ILE A 28 5.57 7.71 -0.41
CA ILE A 28 5.02 6.56 -1.14
C ILE A 28 4.98 5.36 -0.19
N TRP A 29 3.87 4.63 -0.22
CA TRP A 29 3.72 3.36 0.51
C TRP A 29 3.59 2.22 -0.49
N HIS A 30 4.38 1.17 -0.30
CA HIS A 30 4.31 -0.05 -1.13
C HIS A 30 3.91 -1.24 -0.26
N ALA A 31 2.81 -1.89 -0.62
CA ALA A 31 2.20 -2.95 0.18
C ALA A 31 2.72 -4.36 -0.15
N GLY A 32 3.92 -4.49 -0.74
CA GLY A 32 4.60 -5.77 -0.93
C GLY A 32 4.51 -6.36 -2.32
N ASP A 33 5.25 -7.45 -2.52
CA ASP A 33 5.53 -8.04 -3.83
C ASP A 33 6.16 -7.01 -4.76
N ILE A 34 7.23 -6.40 -4.26
CA ILE A 34 8.02 -5.39 -4.98
C ILE A 34 8.70 -6.04 -6.18
N GLY A 35 9.33 -7.18 -5.96
CA GLY A 35 9.90 -8.02 -7.00
C GLY A 35 11.37 -7.78 -7.29
N SER A 36 11.86 -6.56 -7.10
CA SER A 36 13.29 -6.25 -7.29
C SER A 36 13.70 -5.02 -6.49
N GLU A 37 14.98 -4.97 -6.12
CA GLU A 37 15.56 -3.79 -5.48
C GLU A 37 15.51 -2.57 -6.41
N ARG A 38 15.57 -2.77 -7.73
CA ARG A 38 15.49 -1.69 -8.72
C ARG A 38 14.19 -0.90 -8.57
N VAL A 39 13.06 -1.58 -8.38
CA VAL A 39 11.77 -0.91 -8.18
C VAL A 39 11.76 -0.15 -6.85
N ALA A 40 12.24 -0.77 -5.78
CA ALA A 40 12.32 -0.11 -4.48
C ALA A 40 13.20 1.13 -4.53
N ASP A 41 14.37 1.02 -5.14
CA ASP A 41 15.32 2.14 -5.27
C ASP A 41 14.73 3.26 -6.14
N GLY A 42 14.05 2.90 -7.23
CA GLY A 42 13.40 3.87 -8.11
C GLY A 42 12.30 4.66 -7.37
N LEU A 43 11.48 3.97 -6.61
CA LEU A 43 10.43 4.63 -5.82
C LEU A 43 11.03 5.52 -4.73
N ASN A 44 12.05 5.03 -4.03
CA ASN A 44 12.70 5.80 -2.97
C ASN A 44 13.46 7.01 -3.52
N ALA A 45 13.88 6.98 -4.76
CA ALA A 45 14.47 8.13 -5.43
C ALA A 45 13.44 9.21 -5.77
N LEU A 46 12.17 8.80 -5.97
CA LEU A 46 11.08 9.75 -6.23
C LEU A 46 10.64 10.47 -4.96
N LYS A 47 10.32 9.72 -3.91
CA LYS A 47 9.83 10.22 -2.62
C LYS A 47 10.22 9.22 -1.54
N PRO A 48 10.27 9.65 -0.25
CA PRO A 48 10.51 8.71 0.84
C PRO A 48 9.54 7.52 0.76
N LEU A 49 10.09 6.32 0.82
CA LEU A 49 9.34 5.07 0.65
C LEU A 49 9.17 4.36 1.99
N ARG A 50 7.92 4.04 2.32
CA ARG A 50 7.59 3.06 3.36
C ARG A 50 7.08 1.81 2.65
N ALA A 51 7.65 0.65 2.96
CA ALA A 51 7.29 -0.57 2.26
C ALA A 51 7.28 -1.75 3.21
N VAL A 52 6.57 -2.80 2.81
CA VAL A 52 6.66 -4.12 3.40
C VAL A 52 7.09 -5.10 2.31
N TYR A 53 7.66 -6.25 2.69
CA TYR A 53 7.90 -7.29 1.71
C TYR A 53 6.64 -8.16 1.53
N GLY A 54 6.51 -8.74 0.34
CA GLY A 54 5.45 -9.69 0.04
C GLY A 54 5.97 -11.11 -0.10
N ASN A 55 5.07 -12.04 -0.41
CA ASN A 55 5.42 -13.47 -0.47
C ASN A 55 6.40 -13.81 -1.60
N ILE A 56 6.46 -13.03 -2.67
CA ILE A 56 7.44 -13.28 -3.74
C ILE A 56 8.79 -12.60 -3.52
N ASP A 57 8.89 -11.71 -2.54
CA ASP A 57 10.11 -10.95 -2.33
C ASP A 57 11.20 -11.80 -1.70
N GLY A 58 12.42 -11.67 -2.25
CA GLY A 58 13.57 -12.44 -1.82
C GLY A 58 14.29 -11.83 -0.61
N GLN A 59 15.46 -12.39 -0.31
CA GLN A 59 16.20 -12.07 0.90
C GLN A 59 16.59 -10.59 0.97
N GLU A 60 17.02 -9.99 -0.13
CA GLU A 60 17.48 -8.59 -0.16
C GLU A 60 16.35 -7.65 0.26
N LEU A 61 15.16 -7.84 -0.28
CA LEU A 61 14.01 -7.00 0.07
C LEU A 61 13.51 -7.28 1.48
N ARG A 62 13.54 -8.54 1.93
CA ARG A 62 13.15 -8.90 3.29
C ARG A 62 14.09 -8.35 4.35
N LEU A 63 15.35 -8.12 4.02
CA LEU A 63 16.30 -7.46 4.91
C LEU A 63 16.09 -5.95 4.98
N ARG A 64 15.60 -5.34 3.90
CA ARG A 64 15.38 -3.90 3.80
C ARG A 64 14.05 -3.45 4.42
N TYR A 65 13.02 -4.27 4.33
CA TYR A 65 11.66 -3.90 4.72
C TYR A 65 11.04 -4.94 5.64
N PRO A 66 10.17 -4.51 6.57
CA PRO A 66 9.49 -5.44 7.48
C PRO A 66 8.37 -6.21 6.77
N LYS A 67 7.90 -7.29 7.39
CA LYS A 67 6.70 -7.98 6.96
C LYS A 67 5.47 -7.12 7.17
N THR A 68 5.40 -6.40 8.28
CA THR A 68 4.31 -5.50 8.65
C THR A 68 4.91 -4.19 9.11
N ALA A 69 4.42 -3.09 8.56
CA ALA A 69 4.81 -1.74 8.95
C ALA A 69 3.72 -1.12 9.82
N ARG A 70 4.15 -0.44 10.88
CA ARG A 70 3.26 0.26 11.81
C ARG A 70 3.84 1.63 12.02
N PHE A 71 3.09 2.66 11.67
CA PHE A 71 3.59 4.02 11.73
C PHE A 71 2.43 5.00 11.86
N THR A 72 2.77 6.24 12.19
CA THR A 72 1.80 7.33 12.33
C THR A 72 2.13 8.43 11.34
N VAL A 73 1.10 8.92 10.65
CA VAL A 73 1.19 10.09 9.80
C VAL A 73 0.17 11.10 10.31
N GLU A 74 0.67 12.27 10.73
CA GLU A 74 -0.14 13.29 11.42
C GLU A 74 -0.92 12.63 12.57
N ASP A 75 -2.25 12.68 12.59
CA ASP A 75 -3.05 12.12 13.66
C ASP A 75 -3.63 10.73 13.33
N ARG A 76 -3.07 10.05 12.30
CA ARG A 76 -3.56 8.75 11.87
C ARG A 76 -2.52 7.64 12.09
N ARG A 77 -2.95 6.56 12.75
CA ARG A 77 -2.14 5.37 12.93
C ARG A 77 -2.38 4.43 11.75
N VAL A 78 -1.30 3.96 11.15
CA VAL A 78 -1.33 3.14 9.94
C VAL A 78 -0.70 1.79 10.22
N MET A 79 -1.34 0.74 9.73
CA MET A 79 -0.78 -0.60 9.66
C MET A 79 -0.79 -1.06 8.20
N MET A 80 0.31 -1.60 7.74
CA MET A 80 0.44 -2.10 6.36
C MET A 80 1.08 -3.47 6.37
N THR A 81 0.49 -4.42 5.67
CA THR A 81 1.03 -5.77 5.49
C THR A 81 0.60 -6.30 4.12
N HIS A 82 1.40 -7.19 3.52
CA HIS A 82 1.09 -7.65 2.17
C HIS A 82 -0.16 -8.54 2.14
N ILE A 83 -0.16 -9.60 2.95
CA ILE A 83 -1.29 -10.55 3.00
C ILE A 83 -2.16 -10.21 4.19
N GLY A 84 -3.18 -9.39 3.96
CA GLY A 84 -4.03 -8.89 5.04
C GLY A 84 -5.49 -9.31 4.97
N GLY A 85 -5.92 -9.86 3.84
CA GLY A 85 -7.33 -10.14 3.62
C GLY A 85 -8.12 -8.85 3.34
N TYR A 86 -9.36 -8.79 3.78
CA TYR A 86 -10.25 -7.64 3.56
C TYR A 86 -11.32 -7.59 4.65
N PRO A 87 -12.05 -6.48 4.79
CA PRO A 87 -13.08 -6.35 5.81
C PRO A 87 -14.12 -7.48 5.75
N GLY A 88 -14.33 -8.11 6.89
CA GLY A 88 -15.18 -9.30 7.02
C GLY A 88 -14.42 -10.61 6.83
N ARG A 89 -13.21 -10.58 6.28
CA ARG A 89 -12.42 -11.78 6.03
C ARG A 89 -10.92 -11.48 6.09
N TYR A 90 -10.49 -10.88 7.19
CA TYR A 90 -9.07 -10.59 7.40
C TYR A 90 -8.25 -11.87 7.51
N GLU A 91 -6.99 -11.80 7.08
CA GLU A 91 -6.05 -12.88 7.24
C GLU A 91 -5.92 -13.24 8.73
N PRO A 92 -6.08 -14.53 9.12
CA PRO A 92 -6.02 -14.92 10.53
C PRO A 92 -4.78 -14.44 11.26
N SER A 93 -3.62 -14.41 10.59
CA SER A 93 -2.36 -14.01 11.22
C SER A 93 -2.30 -12.52 11.63
N VAL A 94 -3.14 -11.67 11.04
CA VAL A 94 -3.16 -10.23 11.34
C VAL A 94 -4.45 -9.78 12.02
N ARG A 95 -5.49 -10.61 11.98
CA ARG A 95 -6.81 -10.26 12.50
C ARG A 95 -6.76 -9.88 13.98
N ALA A 96 -6.04 -10.65 14.78
CA ALA A 96 -5.95 -10.39 16.22
C ALA A 96 -5.35 -9.02 16.51
N GLU A 97 -4.28 -8.66 15.81
CA GLU A 97 -3.65 -7.35 15.98
C GLU A 97 -4.57 -6.21 15.53
N LEU A 98 -5.29 -6.39 14.43
CA LEU A 98 -6.24 -5.38 13.95
C LEU A 98 -7.31 -5.07 14.99
N PHE A 99 -7.87 -6.09 15.62
CA PHE A 99 -8.90 -5.90 16.65
C PHE A 99 -8.32 -5.41 17.97
N ASP A 100 -7.07 -5.72 18.27
CA ASP A 100 -6.38 -5.28 19.47
C ASP A 100 -5.92 -3.82 19.38
N THR A 101 -5.20 -3.47 18.31
CA THR A 101 -4.59 -2.14 18.17
C THR A 101 -5.47 -1.11 17.46
N ARG A 102 -6.41 -1.57 16.65
CA ARG A 102 -7.39 -0.74 15.92
C ARG A 102 -6.72 0.43 15.20
N PRO A 103 -5.87 0.17 14.18
CA PRO A 103 -5.30 1.24 13.39
C PRO A 103 -6.40 2.04 12.68
N ASP A 104 -6.12 3.30 12.39
CA ASP A 104 -7.07 4.16 11.67
C ASP A 104 -7.11 3.82 10.18
N ILE A 105 -5.97 3.37 9.63
CA ILE A 105 -5.84 2.97 8.23
C ILE A 105 -5.12 1.63 8.17
N PHE A 106 -5.68 0.68 7.42
CA PHE A 106 -5.05 -0.61 7.16
C PHE A 106 -4.86 -0.79 5.65
N VAL A 107 -3.61 -0.98 5.22
CA VAL A 107 -3.24 -1.15 3.83
C VAL A 107 -2.76 -2.58 3.60
N ALA A 108 -3.30 -3.23 2.57
CA ALA A 108 -2.90 -4.58 2.17
C ALA A 108 -2.77 -4.68 0.65
N GLY A 109 -2.15 -5.75 0.19
CA GLY A 109 -2.01 -6.07 -1.23
C GLY A 109 -2.40 -7.51 -1.52
N HIS A 110 -1.59 -8.21 -2.28
CA HIS A 110 -1.65 -9.65 -2.58
C HIS A 110 -2.80 -10.08 -3.49
N SER A 111 -4.03 -9.68 -3.24
CA SER A 111 -5.18 -10.11 -4.05
C SER A 111 -5.18 -9.55 -5.45
N HIS A 112 -4.44 -8.46 -5.70
CA HIS A 112 -4.49 -7.66 -6.93
C HIS A 112 -5.85 -7.01 -7.18
N ILE A 113 -6.73 -7.00 -6.17
CA ILE A 113 -8.08 -6.44 -6.28
C ILE A 113 -8.11 -5.10 -5.57
N LEU A 114 -8.33 -4.04 -6.35
CA LEU A 114 -8.55 -2.70 -5.81
C LEU A 114 -9.78 -2.71 -4.90
N LYS A 115 -9.60 -2.28 -3.65
CA LYS A 115 -10.71 -2.17 -2.71
C LYS A 115 -10.42 -1.07 -1.70
N VAL A 116 -11.31 -0.10 -1.64
CA VAL A 116 -11.28 0.95 -0.62
C VAL A 116 -12.61 0.90 0.13
N MET A 117 -12.55 0.67 1.44
CA MET A 117 -13.75 0.42 2.22
C MET A 117 -13.53 0.81 3.68
N PHE A 118 -14.50 1.49 4.27
CA PHE A 118 -14.47 1.77 5.70
C PHE A 118 -15.07 0.60 6.48
N ASP A 119 -14.28 0.04 7.40
CA ASP A 119 -14.75 -1.03 8.29
C ASP A 119 -15.25 -0.41 9.58
N ALA A 120 -16.58 -0.33 9.72
CA ALA A 120 -17.22 0.28 10.88
C ALA A 120 -16.95 -0.49 12.18
N ARG A 121 -16.72 -1.80 12.10
CA ARG A 121 -16.43 -2.63 13.28
C ARG A 121 -15.11 -2.26 13.94
N LEU A 122 -14.12 -1.86 13.12
CA LEU A 122 -12.79 -1.46 13.56
C LEU A 122 -12.60 0.06 13.56
N ASN A 123 -13.56 0.81 13.03
CA ASN A 123 -13.40 2.24 12.77
C ASN A 123 -12.11 2.50 11.97
N CYS A 124 -11.91 1.73 10.91
CA CYS A 124 -10.67 1.67 10.14
C CYS A 124 -10.94 1.79 8.65
N LEU A 125 -10.17 2.63 7.96
CA LEU A 125 -10.20 2.70 6.52
C LEU A 125 -9.29 1.61 5.95
N TYR A 126 -9.88 0.67 5.21
CA TYR A 126 -9.15 -0.38 4.51
C TYR A 126 -8.83 0.08 3.08
N ILE A 127 -7.56 -0.08 2.67
CA ILE A 127 -7.15 0.24 1.31
C ILE A 127 -6.31 -0.92 0.76
N ASN A 128 -6.76 -1.49 -0.35
CA ASN A 128 -5.93 -2.32 -1.21
C ASN A 128 -5.82 -1.58 -2.54
N PRO A 129 -4.63 -1.12 -2.92
CA PRO A 129 -4.48 -0.29 -4.12
C PRO A 129 -4.60 -1.06 -5.43
N GLY A 130 -4.81 -2.38 -5.37
CA GLY A 130 -4.75 -3.24 -6.54
C GLY A 130 -3.31 -3.49 -6.95
N ALA A 131 -3.10 -4.10 -8.11
CA ALA A 131 -1.76 -4.38 -8.62
C ALA A 131 -1.30 -3.25 -9.54
N ALA A 132 -0.11 -2.72 -9.29
CA ALA A 132 0.51 -1.72 -10.15
C ALA A 132 1.35 -2.36 -11.27
N GLY A 133 1.76 -3.61 -11.10
CA GLY A 133 2.54 -4.36 -12.07
C GLY A 133 1.67 -5.12 -13.08
N LYS A 134 2.35 -5.85 -13.96
CA LYS A 134 1.70 -6.58 -15.06
C LYS A 134 1.46 -8.06 -14.76
N SER A 135 2.02 -8.59 -13.67
CA SER A 135 1.90 -10.01 -13.32
C SER A 135 0.64 -10.28 -12.54
N GLY A 136 -0.14 -11.27 -12.96
CA GLY A 136 -1.35 -11.70 -12.27
C GLY A 136 -2.56 -11.74 -13.18
N PHE A 137 -3.74 -12.00 -12.59
CA PHE A 137 -5.00 -12.14 -13.32
C PHE A 137 -5.80 -10.85 -13.42
N HIS A 138 -5.31 -9.75 -12.82
CA HIS A 138 -5.99 -8.46 -12.91
C HIS A 138 -5.92 -7.90 -14.33
N GLN A 139 -6.98 -7.23 -14.75
CA GLN A 139 -7.06 -6.64 -16.09
C GLN A 139 -6.68 -5.18 -16.12
N VAL A 140 -6.77 -4.50 -14.97
CA VAL A 140 -6.48 -3.08 -14.84
C VAL A 140 -5.42 -2.90 -13.76
N ARG A 141 -4.38 -2.12 -14.09
CA ARG A 141 -3.32 -1.74 -13.15
C ARG A 141 -3.71 -0.45 -12.47
N THR A 142 -3.52 -0.37 -11.15
CA THR A 142 -4.02 0.77 -10.38
C THR A 142 -3.00 1.31 -9.39
N LEU A 143 -3.12 2.61 -9.11
CA LEU A 143 -2.45 3.33 -8.03
C LEU A 143 -3.52 4.06 -7.21
N VAL A 144 -3.20 4.40 -5.97
CA VAL A 144 -4.10 5.20 -5.12
C VAL A 144 -3.34 6.42 -4.60
N ARG A 145 -4.01 7.56 -4.54
CA ARG A 145 -3.49 8.76 -3.86
C ARG A 145 -4.53 9.29 -2.91
N PHE A 146 -4.09 9.84 -1.80
CA PHE A 146 -4.98 10.54 -0.87
C PHE A 146 -4.19 11.52 0.01
N VAL A 147 -4.91 12.29 0.80
CA VAL A 147 -4.32 13.30 1.69
C VAL A 147 -4.73 13.00 3.12
N ILE A 148 -3.75 13.04 4.03
CA ILE A 148 -4.00 13.08 5.47
C ILE A 148 -3.83 14.52 5.92
N ASP A 149 -4.88 15.08 6.53
CA ASP A 149 -4.86 16.45 7.06
C ASP A 149 -5.33 16.39 8.52
N GLY A 150 -4.37 16.35 9.45
CA GLY A 150 -4.64 16.07 10.85
C GLY A 150 -5.26 14.69 11.04
N ALA A 151 -6.52 14.64 11.41
CA ALA A 151 -7.29 13.41 11.55
C ALA A 151 -8.15 13.12 10.30
N ALA A 152 -8.21 14.03 9.33
CA ALA A 152 -9.01 13.84 8.13
C ALA A 152 -8.24 13.07 7.06
N VAL A 153 -8.91 12.10 6.43
CA VAL A 153 -8.45 11.45 5.20
C VAL A 153 -9.35 11.95 4.09
N LYS A 154 -8.76 12.56 3.08
CA LYS A 154 -9.55 13.23 2.03
C LYS A 154 -8.89 13.09 0.67
N ASP A 155 -9.63 13.49 -0.37
CA ASP A 155 -9.16 13.56 -1.74
C ASP A 155 -8.61 12.22 -2.25
N LEU A 156 -9.23 11.11 -1.82
CA LEU A 156 -8.82 9.80 -2.28
C LEU A 156 -9.22 9.62 -3.75
N GLU A 157 -8.24 9.24 -4.55
CA GLU A 157 -8.45 8.98 -5.97
C GLU A 157 -7.75 7.70 -6.39
N VAL A 158 -8.37 7.01 -7.33
CA VAL A 158 -7.82 5.82 -7.97
C VAL A 158 -7.32 6.20 -9.35
N ILE A 159 -6.10 5.78 -9.68
CA ILE A 159 -5.48 6.02 -10.98
C ILE A 159 -5.39 4.69 -11.70
N GLU A 160 -5.99 4.60 -12.87
CA GLU A 160 -5.87 3.44 -13.73
C GLU A 160 -4.72 3.65 -14.70
N LEU A 161 -3.82 2.68 -14.77
CA LEU A 161 -2.69 2.70 -15.70
C LEU A 161 -3.05 1.90 -16.95
N ALA A 162 -3.16 2.57 -18.08
CA ALA A 162 -3.44 1.92 -19.36
C ALA A 162 -2.21 1.10 -19.82
N GLY A 163 -2.48 -0.02 -20.42
CA GLY A 163 -1.46 -0.90 -20.96
C GLY A 163 -0.98 -1.95 -19.99
#